data_3bdb026a3d42c31e6e6a0ec5c8c39eac
#
_entry.id   3bdb026a3d42c31e6e6a0ec5c8c39eac
#
_cell.length_a   1.000
_cell.length_b   1.000
_cell.length_c   1.000
_cell.angle_alpha   90.00
_cell.angle_beta   90.00
_cell.angle_gamma   90.00
#
_symmetry.space_group_name_H-M   'P 1'
#
loop_
_entity.id
_entity.type
_entity.pdbx_description
1 polymer ?
#
loop_
_entity_poly.entity_id
_entity_poly.type
_entity_poly.pdbx_seq_one_letter_code
_entity_poly.pdbx_strand_id
1 'polypeptide(L)'
;MVLSHSLCVKATKYRNAHRLEKRELTSFRVNVSCMRYIFSPWPPKVRSPPAAPLIKKPMQPRPPTVPLAPNAIQKGTPLKVLMNQESIECLAQNILYVHKAFPAEAFCQHALTNLEPLELMQRAQHIAKSLREFLPGNYQQAVSILIDSFTPAETEVGSLGLAGFFYLPHSFFIADFGLDPGYNDGDDPFDISMQALRELTMRFTAEFAIRPFLIHQQARTLMQVSKWLSDPNPHVRRLCSEGTRPKLPWGRRIQSFVANPQPTLPILEYLKNDESLYVRRSVANHLGDIAKDHPEIAFSTCERWLKANASNQLKWVVRHAVRYHAKKGDARALEIRSRAKAV
;
A
#
# COMPACT_ATOMS: atom_id res chain seq x y z
N MET A 1 -28.48 19.52 46.31
CA MET A 1 -29.16 19.96 45.08
C MET A 1 -28.16 20.65 44.15
N VAL A 2 -27.02 20.02 43.83
CA VAL A 2 -25.97 20.54 42.91
C VAL A 2 -25.23 19.38 42.27
N LEU A 3 -25.93 18.49 41.54
CA LEU A 3 -25.29 17.37 40.83
C LEU A 3 -25.97 17.02 39.47
N SER A 4 -26.92 17.86 38.99
CA SER A 4 -27.67 17.55 37.77
C SER A 4 -27.32 18.42 36.53
N HIS A 5 -26.43 19.40 36.63
CA HIS A 5 -26.12 20.33 35.54
C HIS A 5 -24.84 19.96 34.72
N SER A 6 -23.99 19.05 35.24
CA SER A 6 -22.70 18.73 34.60
C SER A 6 -22.81 17.65 33.52
N LEU A 7 -23.86 16.86 33.49
CA LEU A 7 -24.03 15.76 32.51
C LEU A 7 -24.73 16.18 31.21
N CYS A 8 -25.48 17.29 31.22
CA CYS A 8 -26.18 17.75 30.01
C CYS A 8 -25.28 18.49 29.01
N VAL A 9 -24.21 19.15 29.46
CA VAL A 9 -23.29 19.91 28.61
C VAL A 9 -22.34 18.98 27.85
N LYS A 10 -22.02 17.79 28.37
CA LYS A 10 -21.14 16.82 27.67
C LYS A 10 -21.87 16.08 26.54
N ALA A 11 -23.17 15.85 26.65
CA ALA A 11 -23.94 15.18 25.62
C ALA A 11 -24.17 16.06 24.36
N THR A 12 -24.22 17.37 24.51
CA THR A 12 -24.43 18.31 23.41
C THR A 12 -23.16 18.53 22.59
N LYS A 13 -21.98 18.46 23.22
CA LYS A 13 -20.71 18.55 22.49
C LYS A 13 -20.42 17.30 21.61
N TYR A 14 -20.85 16.13 22.04
CA TYR A 14 -20.68 14.89 21.25
C TYR A 14 -21.61 14.82 20.03
N ARG A 15 -22.82 15.36 20.10
CA ARG A 15 -23.76 15.40 18.97
C ARG A 15 -23.34 16.37 17.87
N ASN A 16 -22.67 17.46 18.18
CA ASN A 16 -22.20 18.43 17.19
C ASN A 16 -20.94 17.96 16.46
N ALA A 17 -20.07 17.16 17.08
CA ALA A 17 -18.92 16.56 16.39
C ALA A 17 -19.33 15.57 15.30
N HIS A 18 -20.37 14.74 15.55
CA HIS A 18 -20.91 13.80 14.57
C HIS A 18 -21.67 14.46 13.40
N ARG A 19 -22.13 15.70 13.57
CA ARG A 19 -22.88 16.42 12.53
C ARG A 19 -21.96 17.17 11.55
N LEU A 20 -20.76 17.50 11.94
CA LEU A 20 -19.75 18.13 11.07
C LEU A 20 -19.02 17.10 10.19
N GLU A 21 -18.81 15.88 10.69
CA GLU A 21 -18.23 14.80 9.86
C GLU A 21 -19.12 14.37 8.69
N LYS A 22 -20.45 14.50 8.81
CA LYS A 22 -21.39 14.12 7.73
C LYS A 22 -21.50 15.14 6.60
N ARG A 23 -21.06 16.38 6.78
CA ARG A 23 -21.16 17.43 5.73
C ARG A 23 -19.95 17.55 4.82
N GLU A 24 -18.77 17.03 5.21
CA GLU A 24 -17.58 17.06 4.33
C GLU A 24 -17.46 15.84 3.40
N LEU A 25 -18.32 14.83 3.54
CA LEU A 25 -18.28 13.58 2.76
C LEU A 25 -19.10 13.61 1.47
N THR A 26 -19.81 14.70 1.16
CA THR A 26 -20.77 14.73 0.03
C THR A 26 -20.20 15.23 -1.30
N SER A 27 -18.93 15.58 -1.40
CA SER A 27 -18.34 16.08 -2.67
C SER A 27 -17.36 15.14 -3.38
N PHE A 28 -17.08 13.95 -2.84
CA PHE A 28 -16.33 12.90 -3.54
C PHE A 28 -17.20 11.65 -3.65
N ARG A 29 -17.94 11.52 -4.76
CA ARG A 29 -18.56 10.25 -5.14
C ARG A 29 -17.49 9.25 -5.55
N VAL A 30 -16.72 8.74 -4.58
CA VAL A 30 -16.05 7.45 -4.66
C VAL A 30 -16.82 6.54 -3.70
N ASN A 31 -17.27 5.43 -4.21
CA ASN A 31 -18.17 4.48 -3.57
C ASN A 31 -17.67 4.10 -2.16
N VAL A 32 -18.20 4.78 -1.12
CA VAL A 32 -17.82 4.64 0.30
C VAL A 32 -18.18 3.24 0.84
N SER A 33 -18.92 2.44 0.08
CA SER A 33 -19.29 1.06 0.42
C SER A 33 -18.07 0.15 0.62
N CYS A 34 -16.94 0.42 -0.06
CA CYS A 34 -15.72 -0.39 0.07
C CYS A 34 -14.93 -0.13 1.36
N MET A 35 -15.07 1.05 1.98
CA MET A 35 -14.26 1.42 3.16
C MET A 35 -14.72 0.78 4.49
N ARG A 36 -15.98 0.36 4.61
CA ARG A 36 -16.50 -0.21 5.88
C ARG A 36 -16.10 -1.67 6.11
N TYR A 37 -15.64 -2.39 5.09
CA TYR A 37 -15.37 -3.83 5.18
C TYR A 37 -13.90 -4.22 5.43
N ILE A 38 -12.98 -3.27 5.42
CA ILE A 38 -11.54 -3.56 5.61
C ILE A 38 -11.21 -3.96 7.06
N PHE A 39 -12.07 -3.64 8.04
CA PHE A 39 -11.81 -3.83 9.48
C PHE A 39 -12.95 -4.45 10.29
N SER A 40 -13.90 -5.11 9.65
CA SER A 40 -14.95 -5.84 10.35
C SER A 40 -14.44 -7.21 10.80
N PRO A 41 -14.74 -7.67 12.03
CA PRO A 41 -14.51 -9.05 12.40
C PRO A 41 -15.35 -9.98 11.50
N TRP A 42 -14.83 -11.18 11.22
CA TRP A 42 -15.33 -12.21 10.33
C TRP A 42 -16.85 -12.41 10.40
N PRO A 43 -17.56 -12.53 9.25
CA PRO A 43 -18.99 -12.85 9.25
C PRO A 43 -19.25 -14.28 9.72
N PRO A 44 -20.47 -14.58 10.26
CA PRO A 44 -20.83 -15.90 10.74
C PRO A 44 -20.82 -16.94 9.61
N LYS A 45 -20.60 -18.22 9.97
CA LYS A 45 -20.50 -19.36 9.07
C LYS A 45 -21.63 -19.40 8.05
N VAL A 46 -21.30 -19.14 6.78
CA VAL A 46 -22.18 -19.32 5.63
C VAL A 46 -22.10 -20.77 5.17
N ARG A 47 -23.24 -21.36 4.76
CA ARG A 47 -23.31 -22.74 4.21
C ARG A 47 -22.36 -22.87 3.02
N SER A 48 -21.65 -24.00 2.96
CA SER A 48 -20.69 -24.32 1.91
C SER A 48 -21.30 -24.14 0.52
N PRO A 49 -20.67 -23.36 -0.37
CA PRO A 49 -21.08 -23.28 -1.76
C PRO A 49 -20.75 -24.59 -2.50
N PRO A 50 -21.32 -24.80 -3.70
CA PRO A 50 -20.99 -25.97 -4.51
C PRO A 50 -19.49 -26.05 -4.78
N ALA A 51 -18.96 -27.29 -4.85
CA ALA A 51 -17.54 -27.54 -5.06
C ALA A 51 -17.01 -26.74 -6.28
N ALA A 52 -15.85 -26.08 -6.09
CA ALA A 52 -15.16 -25.40 -7.18
C ALA A 52 -14.87 -26.38 -8.33
N PRO A 53 -14.86 -25.92 -9.59
CA PRO A 53 -14.58 -26.80 -10.73
C PRO A 53 -13.21 -27.46 -10.57
N LEU A 54 -13.18 -28.79 -10.68
CA LEU A 54 -11.96 -29.58 -10.60
C LEU A 54 -10.98 -29.15 -11.71
N ILE A 55 -9.75 -28.89 -11.34
CA ILE A 55 -8.65 -28.64 -12.30
C ILE A 55 -8.45 -29.91 -13.13
N LYS A 56 -8.74 -29.82 -14.42
CA LYS A 56 -8.83 -31.01 -15.32
C LYS A 56 -7.48 -31.50 -15.87
N LYS A 57 -6.36 -30.77 -15.65
CA LYS A 57 -5.02 -31.16 -16.12
C LYS A 57 -3.98 -30.91 -15.04
N PRO A 58 -2.99 -31.81 -14.88
CA PRO A 58 -1.87 -31.57 -13.97
C PRO A 58 -1.14 -30.28 -14.35
N MET A 59 -0.83 -29.44 -13.34
CA MET A 59 -0.04 -28.25 -13.54
C MET A 59 1.40 -28.59 -13.90
N GLN A 60 1.91 -28.00 -14.99
CA GLN A 60 3.30 -28.15 -15.38
C GLN A 60 4.08 -26.87 -15.02
N PRO A 61 5.28 -27.00 -14.42
CA PRO A 61 6.10 -25.85 -14.08
C PRO A 61 6.56 -25.14 -15.35
N ARG A 62 6.38 -23.84 -15.35
CA ARG A 62 6.85 -22.90 -16.39
C ARG A 62 7.53 -21.71 -15.72
N PRO A 63 8.44 -20.98 -16.40
CA PRO A 63 9.03 -19.75 -15.87
C PRO A 63 7.96 -18.79 -15.34
N PRO A 64 8.25 -18.05 -14.25
CA PRO A 64 7.28 -17.15 -13.63
C PRO A 64 6.71 -16.13 -14.61
N THR A 65 5.39 -15.98 -14.58
CA THR A 65 4.62 -15.05 -15.43
C THR A 65 3.55 -14.37 -14.62
N VAL A 66 2.91 -13.34 -15.17
CA VAL A 66 1.66 -12.75 -14.64
C VAL A 66 0.54 -12.94 -15.67
N PRO A 67 -0.73 -13.08 -15.23
CA PRO A 67 -1.88 -13.13 -16.13
C PRO A 67 -1.99 -11.83 -16.94
N LEU A 68 -2.52 -11.93 -18.13
CA LEU A 68 -2.84 -10.74 -18.94
C LEU A 68 -3.95 -9.93 -18.25
N ALA A 69 -3.80 -8.61 -18.22
CA ALA A 69 -4.80 -7.71 -17.71
C ALA A 69 -4.85 -6.41 -18.55
N PRO A 70 -5.99 -5.69 -18.53
CA PRO A 70 -6.08 -4.38 -19.18
C PRO A 70 -5.06 -3.39 -18.59
N ASN A 71 -4.57 -2.45 -19.41
CA ASN A 71 -3.65 -1.40 -18.95
C ASN A 71 -4.32 -0.36 -18.03
N ALA A 72 -5.65 -0.25 -18.07
CA ALA A 72 -6.41 0.73 -17.29
C ALA A 72 -7.75 0.16 -16.81
N ILE A 73 -8.29 0.75 -15.75
CA ILE A 73 -9.60 0.40 -15.20
C ILE A 73 -10.69 0.61 -16.25
N GLN A 74 -11.44 -0.45 -16.54
CA GLN A 74 -12.57 -0.42 -17.46
C GLN A 74 -13.87 -0.08 -16.71
N LYS A 75 -14.68 0.83 -17.31
CA LYS A 75 -15.96 1.21 -16.73
C LYS A 75 -16.90 -0.02 -16.63
N GLY A 76 -17.42 -0.25 -15.44
CA GLY A 76 -18.35 -1.36 -15.18
C GLY A 76 -17.70 -2.71 -14.86
N THR A 77 -16.36 -2.83 -14.97
CA THR A 77 -15.64 -4.05 -14.60
C THR A 77 -14.99 -3.87 -13.23
N PRO A 78 -15.43 -4.62 -12.19
CA PRO A 78 -14.86 -4.50 -10.86
C PRO A 78 -13.44 -5.08 -10.83
N LEU A 79 -12.53 -4.43 -10.10
CA LEU A 79 -11.13 -4.87 -10.02
C LEU A 79 -10.95 -6.27 -9.41
N LYS A 80 -11.92 -6.77 -8.65
CA LYS A 80 -11.86 -8.13 -8.08
C LYS A 80 -11.77 -9.25 -9.12
N VAL A 81 -12.17 -8.99 -10.38
CA VAL A 81 -12.02 -9.99 -11.46
C VAL A 81 -10.55 -10.30 -11.79
N LEU A 82 -9.61 -9.45 -11.38
CA LEU A 82 -8.17 -9.71 -11.52
C LEU A 82 -7.66 -10.80 -10.56
N MET A 83 -8.40 -11.07 -9.47
CA MET A 83 -8.14 -12.15 -8.51
C MET A 83 -9.13 -13.29 -8.76
N ASN A 84 -8.94 -14.04 -9.82
CA ASN A 84 -9.78 -15.13 -10.29
C ASN A 84 -9.02 -16.47 -10.32
N GLN A 85 -9.64 -17.51 -10.85
CA GLN A 85 -9.03 -18.83 -11.00
C GLN A 85 -7.72 -18.78 -11.79
N GLU A 86 -7.67 -18.06 -12.91
CA GLU A 86 -6.47 -17.94 -13.74
C GLU A 86 -5.30 -17.35 -12.95
N SER A 87 -5.54 -16.32 -12.14
CA SER A 87 -4.51 -15.70 -11.31
C SER A 87 -4.00 -16.64 -10.21
N ILE A 88 -4.88 -17.43 -9.61
CA ILE A 88 -4.51 -18.44 -8.60
C ILE A 88 -3.72 -19.59 -9.22
N GLU A 89 -4.14 -20.09 -10.36
CA GLU A 89 -3.42 -21.15 -11.09
C GLU A 89 -2.04 -20.64 -11.56
N CYS A 90 -1.96 -19.40 -12.03
CA CYS A 90 -0.69 -18.78 -12.41
C CYS A 90 0.26 -18.67 -11.22
N LEU A 91 -0.24 -18.22 -10.07
CA LEU A 91 0.53 -18.14 -8.82
C LEU A 91 1.04 -19.53 -8.40
N ALA A 92 0.17 -20.54 -8.43
CA ALA A 92 0.55 -21.91 -8.11
C ALA A 92 1.64 -22.45 -9.05
N GLN A 93 1.55 -22.17 -10.35
CA GLN A 93 2.56 -22.57 -11.34
C GLN A 93 3.90 -21.87 -11.11
N ASN A 94 3.89 -20.57 -10.81
CA ASN A 94 5.11 -19.82 -10.51
C ASN A 94 5.84 -20.41 -9.29
N ILE A 95 5.09 -20.75 -8.24
CA ILE A 95 5.64 -21.38 -7.03
C ILE A 95 6.15 -22.79 -7.36
N LEU A 96 5.39 -23.60 -8.08
CA LEU A 96 5.76 -24.97 -8.46
C LEU A 96 7.04 -25.01 -9.32
N TYR A 97 7.29 -23.94 -10.11
CA TYR A 97 8.49 -23.82 -10.91
C TYR A 97 9.77 -23.80 -10.05
N VAL A 98 9.75 -23.07 -8.93
CA VAL A 98 10.89 -22.90 -8.02
C VAL A 98 10.88 -23.90 -6.86
N HIS A 99 9.70 -24.39 -6.47
CA HIS A 99 9.51 -25.34 -5.37
C HIS A 99 8.67 -26.55 -5.80
N LYS A 100 9.34 -27.60 -6.28
CA LYS A 100 8.70 -28.79 -6.89
C LYS A 100 7.79 -29.57 -5.96
N ALA A 101 7.98 -29.45 -4.64
CA ALA A 101 7.14 -30.08 -3.62
C ALA A 101 5.84 -29.31 -3.32
N PHE A 102 5.63 -28.13 -3.92
CA PHE A 102 4.43 -27.34 -3.67
C PHE A 102 3.17 -28.07 -4.16
N PRO A 103 2.17 -28.30 -3.28
CA PRO A 103 0.96 -29.03 -3.64
C PRO A 103 -0.03 -28.11 -4.40
N ALA A 104 0.33 -27.72 -5.62
CA ALA A 104 -0.30 -26.69 -6.42
C ALA A 104 -1.82 -26.89 -6.60
N GLU A 105 -2.27 -28.13 -6.86
CA GLU A 105 -3.69 -28.43 -7.07
C GLU A 105 -4.51 -28.25 -5.79
N ALA A 106 -3.98 -28.74 -4.65
CA ALA A 106 -4.64 -28.58 -3.34
C ALA A 106 -4.69 -27.11 -2.92
N PHE A 107 -3.61 -26.34 -3.15
CA PHE A 107 -3.59 -24.91 -2.95
C PHE A 107 -4.66 -24.21 -3.78
N CYS A 108 -4.77 -24.50 -5.08
CA CYS A 108 -5.77 -23.87 -5.96
C CYS A 108 -7.20 -24.18 -5.49
N GLN A 109 -7.49 -25.42 -5.14
CA GLN A 109 -8.80 -25.81 -4.60
C GLN A 109 -9.13 -25.02 -3.32
N HIS A 110 -8.18 -24.93 -2.38
CA HIS A 110 -8.36 -24.19 -1.14
C HIS A 110 -8.55 -22.67 -1.39
N ALA A 111 -7.71 -22.05 -2.23
CA ALA A 111 -7.76 -20.63 -2.53
C ALA A 111 -9.02 -20.23 -3.32
N LEU A 112 -9.61 -21.12 -4.11
CA LEU A 112 -10.88 -20.89 -4.82
C LEU A 112 -12.10 -21.05 -3.91
N THR A 113 -11.97 -21.79 -2.81
CA THR A 113 -13.09 -22.02 -1.88
C THR A 113 -13.51 -20.71 -1.23
N ASN A 114 -14.80 -20.34 -1.33
CA ASN A 114 -15.37 -19.09 -0.80
C ASN A 114 -14.76 -17.79 -1.37
N LEU A 115 -14.11 -17.85 -2.54
CA LEU A 115 -13.51 -16.66 -3.17
C LEU A 115 -14.57 -15.70 -3.75
N GLU A 116 -15.64 -16.24 -4.37
CA GLU A 116 -16.59 -15.46 -5.17
C GLU A 116 -17.25 -14.27 -4.44
N PRO A 117 -17.74 -14.43 -3.18
CA PRO A 117 -18.38 -13.32 -2.47
C PRO A 117 -17.41 -12.23 -2.01
N LEU A 118 -16.09 -12.44 -2.15
CA LEU A 118 -15.08 -11.54 -1.64
C LEU A 118 -14.78 -10.39 -2.61
N GLU A 119 -14.48 -9.21 -2.06
CA GLU A 119 -13.98 -8.06 -2.80
C GLU A 119 -12.44 -8.14 -2.99
N LEU A 120 -11.86 -7.31 -3.87
CA LEU A 120 -10.45 -7.40 -4.31
C LEU A 120 -9.45 -7.63 -3.17
N MET A 121 -9.47 -6.77 -2.14
CA MET A 121 -8.51 -6.86 -1.03
C MET A 121 -8.77 -8.08 -0.15
N GLN A 122 -10.03 -8.48 0.00
CA GLN A 122 -10.41 -9.69 0.73
C GLN A 122 -9.98 -10.95 -0.02
N ARG A 123 -10.11 -10.97 -1.37
CA ARG A 123 -9.61 -12.07 -2.22
C ARG A 123 -8.10 -12.21 -2.06
N ALA A 124 -7.37 -11.10 -2.15
CA ALA A 124 -5.91 -11.12 -2.00
C ALA A 124 -5.46 -11.62 -0.62
N GLN A 125 -6.13 -11.19 0.46
CA GLN A 125 -5.85 -11.67 1.81
C GLN A 125 -6.22 -13.15 2.00
N HIS A 126 -7.34 -13.59 1.42
CA HIS A 126 -7.75 -14.99 1.44
C HIS A 126 -6.72 -15.89 0.74
N ILE A 127 -6.21 -15.47 -0.42
CA ILE A 127 -5.15 -16.19 -1.14
C ILE A 127 -3.84 -16.18 -0.34
N ALA A 128 -3.49 -15.07 0.32
CA ALA A 128 -2.31 -15.00 1.18
C ALA A 128 -2.39 -15.97 2.37
N LYS A 129 -3.57 -16.11 2.99
CA LYS A 129 -3.81 -17.11 4.04
C LYS A 129 -3.72 -18.53 3.50
N SER A 130 -4.24 -18.77 2.29
CA SER A 130 -4.08 -20.06 1.63
C SER A 130 -2.60 -20.36 1.37
N LEU A 131 -1.80 -19.40 0.94
CA LEU A 131 -0.35 -19.57 0.79
C LEU A 131 0.31 -20.01 2.11
N ARG A 132 -0.13 -19.44 3.25
CA ARG A 132 0.40 -19.79 4.58
C ARG A 132 0.19 -21.26 4.94
N GLU A 133 -0.93 -21.86 4.50
CA GLU A 133 -1.26 -23.26 4.78
C GLU A 133 -0.47 -24.26 3.91
N PHE A 134 -0.01 -23.85 2.72
CA PHE A 134 0.60 -24.73 1.74
C PHE A 134 2.09 -24.51 1.50
N LEU A 135 2.64 -23.38 1.96
CA LEU A 135 4.07 -23.10 1.98
C LEU A 135 4.71 -23.72 3.23
N PRO A 136 6.07 -23.84 3.28
CA PRO A 136 6.74 -24.36 4.46
C PRO A 136 6.33 -23.68 5.77
N GLY A 137 6.35 -24.42 6.86
CA GLY A 137 5.98 -23.96 8.21
C GLY A 137 6.91 -22.89 8.80
N ASN A 138 7.99 -22.54 8.11
CA ASN A 138 8.93 -21.49 8.49
C ASN A 138 8.81 -20.30 7.52
N TYR A 139 8.65 -19.08 8.07
CA TYR A 139 8.42 -17.86 7.29
C TYR A 139 9.59 -17.54 6.33
N GLN A 140 10.84 -17.67 6.78
CA GLN A 140 11.99 -17.35 5.93
C GLN A 140 12.03 -18.27 4.69
N GLN A 141 11.75 -19.56 4.87
CA GLN A 141 11.67 -20.50 3.75
C GLN A 141 10.49 -20.15 2.82
N ALA A 142 9.32 -19.88 3.40
CA ALA A 142 8.11 -19.55 2.65
C ALA A 142 8.29 -18.27 1.82
N VAL A 143 8.82 -17.20 2.42
CA VAL A 143 9.01 -15.92 1.71
C VAL A 143 10.14 -15.99 0.69
N SER A 144 11.18 -16.79 0.91
CA SER A 144 12.24 -17.04 -0.09
C SER A 144 11.66 -17.71 -1.34
N ILE A 145 10.82 -18.72 -1.18
CA ILE A 145 10.10 -19.36 -2.31
C ILE A 145 9.23 -18.35 -3.05
N LEU A 146 8.53 -17.46 -2.33
CA LEU A 146 7.72 -16.42 -2.96
C LEU A 146 8.59 -15.44 -3.76
N ILE A 147 9.73 -14.99 -3.22
CA ILE A 147 10.67 -14.12 -3.93
C ILE A 147 11.19 -14.79 -5.21
N ASP A 148 11.60 -16.05 -5.11
CA ASP A 148 12.11 -16.82 -6.25
C ASP A 148 11.03 -17.06 -7.32
N SER A 149 9.75 -17.05 -6.94
CA SER A 149 8.60 -17.19 -7.84
C SER A 149 8.19 -15.89 -8.55
N PHE A 150 8.85 -14.76 -8.28
CA PHE A 150 8.56 -13.49 -8.94
C PHE A 150 9.03 -13.48 -10.38
N THR A 151 8.34 -12.73 -11.23
CA THR A 151 8.85 -12.39 -12.58
C THR A 151 10.13 -11.52 -12.47
N PRO A 152 10.88 -11.33 -13.54
CA PRO A 152 11.98 -10.37 -13.56
C PRO A 152 11.55 -8.99 -13.02
N ALA A 153 12.50 -8.27 -12.40
CA ALA A 153 12.24 -6.95 -11.86
C ALA A 153 11.94 -5.94 -12.98
N GLU A 154 10.96 -5.08 -12.75
CA GLU A 154 10.63 -3.98 -13.65
C GLU A 154 11.55 -2.78 -13.38
N THR A 155 12.04 -2.19 -14.43
CA THR A 155 12.80 -0.93 -14.39
C THR A 155 11.98 0.24 -14.94
N GLU A 156 11.00 -0.06 -15.80
CA GLU A 156 10.11 0.93 -16.38
C GLU A 156 8.84 1.12 -15.55
N VAL A 157 8.44 2.36 -15.40
CA VAL A 157 7.27 2.71 -14.59
C VAL A 157 5.99 2.42 -15.36
N GLY A 158 5.16 1.52 -14.79
CA GLY A 158 3.82 1.24 -15.32
C GLY A 158 3.75 0.15 -16.39
N SER A 159 4.83 -0.59 -16.61
CA SER A 159 4.91 -1.70 -17.60
C SER A 159 3.83 -2.77 -17.41
N LEU A 160 3.54 -3.17 -16.16
CA LEU A 160 2.54 -4.20 -15.85
C LEU A 160 1.08 -3.68 -15.83
N GLY A 161 0.84 -2.37 -15.77
CA GLY A 161 -0.53 -1.85 -15.67
C GLY A 161 -1.35 -2.52 -14.55
N LEU A 162 -2.57 -2.99 -14.87
CA LEU A 162 -3.40 -3.72 -13.91
C LEU A 162 -2.94 -5.16 -13.65
N ALA A 163 -2.09 -5.74 -14.50
CA ALA A 163 -1.52 -7.07 -14.25
C ALA A 163 -0.69 -7.11 -12.96
N GLY A 164 -0.11 -5.98 -12.54
CA GLY A 164 0.59 -5.87 -11.27
C GLY A 164 -0.25 -6.25 -10.04
N PHE A 165 -1.58 -6.14 -10.10
CA PHE A 165 -2.46 -6.58 -9.01
C PHE A 165 -2.32 -8.07 -8.68
N PHE A 166 -1.80 -8.88 -9.60
CA PHE A 166 -1.40 -10.26 -9.35
C PHE A 166 -0.54 -10.44 -8.09
N TYR A 167 0.24 -9.44 -7.72
CA TYR A 167 1.12 -9.47 -6.56
C TYR A 167 0.44 -9.04 -5.24
N LEU A 168 -0.84 -8.69 -5.23
CA LEU A 168 -1.54 -8.36 -3.97
C LEU A 168 -1.49 -9.47 -2.92
N PRO A 169 -1.68 -10.77 -3.24
CA PRO A 169 -1.53 -11.84 -2.25
C PRO A 169 -0.15 -11.89 -1.60
N HIS A 170 0.91 -11.66 -2.37
CA HIS A 170 2.28 -11.56 -1.84
C HIS A 170 2.44 -10.38 -0.88
N SER A 171 1.84 -9.22 -1.25
CA SER A 171 1.82 -8.03 -0.38
C SER A 171 1.13 -8.32 0.96
N PHE A 172 -0.02 -9.00 0.95
CA PHE A 172 -0.71 -9.41 2.17
C PHE A 172 0.06 -10.46 2.96
N PHE A 173 0.69 -11.43 2.29
CA PHE A 173 1.51 -12.44 2.96
C PHE A 173 2.62 -11.80 3.78
N ILE A 174 3.38 -10.88 3.18
CA ILE A 174 4.46 -10.18 3.89
C ILE A 174 3.90 -9.29 5.02
N ALA A 175 2.78 -8.58 4.77
CA ALA A 175 2.18 -7.68 5.74
C ALA A 175 1.60 -8.40 6.97
N ASP A 176 0.99 -9.57 6.77
CA ASP A 176 0.27 -10.29 7.82
C ASP A 176 1.20 -11.22 8.61
N PHE A 177 2.27 -11.75 7.99
CA PHE A 177 3.13 -12.76 8.60
C PHE A 177 4.57 -12.30 8.84
N GLY A 178 5.02 -11.21 8.21
CA GLY A 178 6.42 -10.77 8.26
C GLY A 178 6.86 -10.12 9.57
N LEU A 179 6.00 -10.07 10.57
CA LEU A 179 6.30 -9.61 11.94
C LEU A 179 6.00 -10.70 12.98
N ASP A 180 5.74 -11.93 12.54
CA ASP A 180 5.39 -13.05 13.42
C ASP A 180 6.61 -13.98 13.65
N PRO A 181 7.33 -13.86 14.79
CA PRO A 181 8.42 -14.77 15.11
C PRO A 181 7.94 -16.21 15.27
N GLY A 182 6.69 -16.44 15.69
CA GLY A 182 6.13 -17.77 15.83
C GLY A 182 6.03 -18.53 14.51
N TYR A 183 5.95 -17.82 13.40
CA TYR A 183 6.03 -18.40 12.06
C TYR A 183 7.48 -18.58 11.56
N ASN A 184 8.48 -18.08 12.28
CA ASN A 184 9.89 -18.14 11.91
C ASN A 184 10.73 -18.86 12.99
N ASP A 185 10.18 -19.90 13.58
CA ASP A 185 10.83 -20.74 14.61
C ASP A 185 11.35 -19.95 15.82
N GLY A 186 10.79 -18.79 16.09
CA GLY A 186 11.19 -17.87 17.15
C GLY A 186 12.17 -16.78 16.71
N ASP A 187 12.75 -16.90 15.52
CA ASP A 187 13.66 -15.89 14.97
C ASP A 187 12.92 -14.66 14.45
N ASP A 188 13.57 -13.50 14.48
CA ASP A 188 13.03 -12.25 13.99
C ASP A 188 12.93 -12.22 12.45
N PRO A 189 11.73 -12.15 11.86
CA PRO A 189 11.56 -12.21 10.40
C PRO A 189 11.79 -10.87 9.69
N PHE A 190 12.23 -9.82 10.39
CA PHE A 190 12.26 -8.47 9.84
C PHE A 190 13.16 -8.33 8.61
N ASP A 191 14.37 -8.82 8.64
CA ASP A 191 15.35 -8.54 7.57
C ASP A 191 14.94 -9.23 6.26
N ILE A 192 14.45 -10.48 6.33
CA ILE A 192 13.94 -11.18 5.15
C ILE A 192 12.63 -10.52 4.64
N SER A 193 11.80 -9.97 5.53
CA SER A 193 10.62 -9.21 5.14
C SER A 193 10.98 -7.93 4.41
N MET A 194 12.01 -7.21 4.85
CA MET A 194 12.51 -6.02 4.15
C MET A 194 13.05 -6.37 2.76
N GLN A 195 13.78 -7.47 2.64
CA GLN A 195 14.22 -7.98 1.33
C GLN A 195 13.00 -8.27 0.44
N ALA A 196 12.01 -8.98 0.95
CA ALA A 196 10.79 -9.30 0.21
C ALA A 196 10.02 -8.06 -0.24
N LEU A 197 9.91 -7.03 0.61
CA LEU A 197 9.29 -5.75 0.25
C LEU A 197 10.06 -5.02 -0.86
N ARG A 198 11.39 -5.05 -0.82
CA ARG A 198 12.24 -4.48 -1.87
C ARG A 198 12.04 -5.21 -3.19
N GLU A 199 12.05 -6.53 -3.19
CA GLU A 199 11.82 -7.35 -4.38
C GLU A 199 10.40 -7.17 -4.92
N LEU A 200 9.39 -7.18 -4.04
CA LEU A 200 8.01 -6.98 -4.42
C LEU A 200 7.79 -5.62 -5.08
N THR A 201 8.36 -4.54 -4.50
CA THR A 201 8.08 -3.18 -5.02
C THR A 201 8.58 -2.96 -6.44
N MET A 202 9.54 -3.75 -6.91
CA MET A 202 10.02 -3.71 -8.29
C MET A 202 9.05 -4.36 -9.31
N ARG A 203 7.94 -4.98 -8.88
CA ARG A 203 6.91 -5.60 -9.73
C ARG A 203 5.53 -5.02 -9.43
N PHE A 204 5.27 -4.78 -8.16
CA PHE A 204 4.03 -4.17 -7.67
C PHE A 204 4.31 -3.40 -6.39
N THR A 205 3.68 -2.26 -6.21
CA THR A 205 3.92 -1.41 -5.05
C THR A 205 3.79 -2.13 -3.71
N ALA A 206 4.84 -2.06 -2.88
CA ALA A 206 4.84 -2.57 -1.51
C ALA A 206 4.35 -1.53 -0.48
N GLU A 207 3.76 -0.41 -0.92
CA GLU A 207 3.35 0.71 -0.05
C GLU A 207 2.36 0.32 1.04
N PHE A 208 1.53 -0.71 0.81
CA PHE A 208 0.61 -1.23 1.81
C PHE A 208 1.32 -2.18 2.78
N ALA A 209 2.19 -3.05 2.26
CA ALA A 209 2.84 -4.10 3.03
C ALA A 209 3.92 -3.58 3.99
N ILE A 210 4.57 -2.46 3.70
CA ILE A 210 5.56 -1.85 4.59
C ILE A 210 4.93 -1.18 5.84
N ARG A 211 3.62 -0.87 5.80
CA ARG A 211 2.98 -0.08 6.86
C ARG A 211 2.89 -0.79 8.22
N PRO A 212 2.60 -2.10 8.33
CA PRO A 212 2.72 -2.80 9.60
C PRO A 212 4.10 -2.64 10.25
N PHE A 213 5.17 -2.73 9.46
CA PHE A 213 6.55 -2.54 9.95
C PHE A 213 6.79 -1.11 10.44
N LEU A 214 6.30 -0.09 9.73
CA LEU A 214 6.37 1.31 10.16
C LEU A 214 5.53 1.60 11.40
N ILE A 215 4.47 0.83 11.64
CA ILE A 215 3.61 0.98 12.83
C ILE A 215 4.25 0.30 14.05
N HIS A 216 4.76 -0.91 13.89
CA HIS A 216 5.24 -1.74 15.01
C HIS A 216 6.75 -1.64 15.26
N GLN A 217 7.55 -1.36 14.23
CA GLN A 217 9.02 -1.27 14.27
C GLN A 217 9.54 -0.01 13.56
N GLN A 218 8.95 1.17 13.86
CA GLN A 218 9.14 2.42 13.11
C GLN A 218 10.62 2.78 12.90
N ALA A 219 11.42 2.82 13.98
CA ALA A 219 12.80 3.26 13.90
C ALA A 219 13.64 2.34 12.99
N ARG A 220 13.49 1.02 13.16
CA ARG A 220 14.20 0.02 12.38
C ARG A 220 13.79 0.06 10.90
N THR A 221 12.50 0.23 10.64
CA THR A 221 11.98 0.35 9.27
C THR A 221 12.47 1.63 8.60
N LEU A 222 12.51 2.77 9.31
CA LEU A 222 13.05 4.02 8.76
C LEU A 222 14.56 3.93 8.48
N MET A 223 15.33 3.20 9.31
CA MET A 223 16.74 2.92 9.01
C MET A 223 16.88 2.11 7.70
N GLN A 224 16.02 1.12 7.48
CA GLN A 224 16.05 0.36 6.23
C GLN A 224 15.62 1.21 5.04
N VAL A 225 14.57 2.01 5.17
CA VAL A 225 14.13 2.98 4.16
C VAL A 225 15.25 3.95 3.79
N SER A 226 16.04 4.42 4.78
CA SER A 226 17.15 5.34 4.50
C SER A 226 18.24 4.72 3.62
N LYS A 227 18.48 3.41 3.73
CA LYS A 227 19.41 2.67 2.85
C LYS A 227 18.87 2.57 1.41
N TRP A 228 17.57 2.58 1.22
CA TRP A 228 16.92 2.46 -0.09
C TRP A 228 16.77 3.80 -0.83
N LEU A 229 17.07 4.92 -0.20
CA LEU A 229 16.96 6.24 -0.84
C LEU A 229 17.84 6.38 -2.09
N SER A 230 18.97 5.70 -2.13
CA SER A 230 19.92 5.68 -3.25
C SER A 230 19.81 4.41 -4.12
N ASP A 231 18.76 3.61 -3.96
CA ASP A 231 18.58 2.40 -4.77
C ASP A 231 18.49 2.75 -6.26
N PRO A 232 19.17 2.02 -7.16
CA PRO A 232 19.13 2.29 -8.60
C PRO A 232 17.72 2.19 -9.19
N ASN A 233 16.84 1.37 -8.59
CA ASN A 233 15.49 1.16 -9.10
C ASN A 233 14.51 2.26 -8.59
N PRO A 234 13.83 3.01 -9.48
CA PRO A 234 12.92 4.08 -9.09
C PRO A 234 11.70 3.60 -8.30
N HIS A 235 11.29 2.35 -8.44
CA HIS A 235 10.19 1.78 -7.65
C HIS A 235 10.57 1.66 -6.18
N VAL A 236 11.82 1.30 -5.87
CA VAL A 236 12.34 1.22 -4.50
C VAL A 236 12.46 2.63 -3.91
N ARG A 237 13.04 3.59 -4.65
CA ARG A 237 13.11 4.99 -4.19
C ARG A 237 11.72 5.59 -3.96
N ARG A 238 10.77 5.28 -4.84
CA ARG A 238 9.36 5.70 -4.66
C ARG A 238 8.73 5.09 -3.42
N LEU A 239 8.99 3.80 -3.12
CA LEU A 239 8.49 3.14 -1.91
C LEU A 239 8.91 3.89 -0.65
N CYS A 240 10.14 4.42 -0.60
CA CYS A 240 10.62 5.20 0.54
C CYS A 240 9.70 6.40 0.86
N SER A 241 9.22 7.11 -0.17
CA SER A 241 8.29 8.22 0.02
C SER A 241 6.84 7.77 0.17
N GLU A 242 6.36 6.87 -0.70
CA GLU A 242 4.94 6.51 -0.73
C GLU A 242 4.54 5.64 0.47
N GLY A 243 5.39 4.68 0.87
CA GLY A 243 5.15 3.82 2.03
C GLY A 243 5.11 4.58 3.35
N THR A 244 5.86 5.68 3.44
CA THR A 244 5.94 6.52 4.65
C THR A 244 4.92 7.66 4.69
N ARG A 245 4.02 7.79 3.71
CA ARG A 245 2.96 8.81 3.72
C ARG A 245 2.06 8.64 4.95
N PRO A 246 1.76 9.73 5.71
CA PRO A 246 0.88 9.65 6.89
C PRO A 246 -0.51 9.10 6.54
N LYS A 247 -1.08 9.55 5.41
CA LYS A 247 -2.46 9.29 4.96
C LYS A 247 -2.50 8.73 3.54
N LEU A 248 -1.89 7.56 3.36
CA LEU A 248 -1.91 6.88 2.07
C LEU A 248 -3.36 6.48 1.71
N PRO A 249 -3.86 6.81 0.51
CA PRO A 249 -5.15 6.31 0.03
C PRO A 249 -5.20 4.78 0.08
N TRP A 250 -6.29 4.21 0.58
CA TRP A 250 -6.54 2.78 0.80
C TRP A 250 -5.60 2.08 1.81
N GLY A 251 -4.54 2.75 2.25
CA GLY A 251 -3.60 2.20 3.23
C GLY A 251 -3.99 2.54 4.68
N ARG A 252 -3.49 1.73 5.63
CA ARG A 252 -3.56 2.08 7.06
C ARG A 252 -2.89 3.44 7.28
N ARG A 253 -3.50 4.33 8.07
CA ARG A 253 -2.86 5.57 8.51
C ARG A 253 -1.73 5.24 9.48
N ILE A 254 -0.59 5.90 9.35
CA ILE A 254 0.49 5.83 10.34
C ILE A 254 0.28 7.00 11.30
N GLN A 255 -0.41 6.73 12.41
CA GLN A 255 -0.84 7.76 13.36
C GLN A 255 0.35 8.55 13.95
N SER A 256 1.49 7.91 14.17
CA SER A 256 2.71 8.59 14.60
C SER A 256 3.16 9.66 13.62
N PHE A 257 3.08 9.42 12.29
CA PHE A 257 3.42 10.39 11.26
C PHE A 257 2.32 11.43 11.02
N VAL A 258 1.06 11.09 11.32
CA VAL A 258 -0.04 12.08 11.34
C VAL A 258 0.16 13.07 12.49
N ALA A 259 0.56 12.59 13.67
CA ALA A 259 0.81 13.42 14.84
C ALA A 259 2.13 14.22 14.72
N ASN A 260 3.19 13.60 14.19
CA ASN A 260 4.50 14.22 14.00
C ASN A 260 5.16 13.74 12.70
N PRO A 261 5.14 14.53 11.62
CA PRO A 261 5.73 14.16 10.33
C PRO A 261 7.26 14.30 10.27
N GLN A 262 7.91 14.89 11.29
CA GLN A 262 9.34 15.18 11.29
C GLN A 262 10.23 13.99 10.89
N PRO A 263 9.97 12.73 11.35
CA PRO A 263 10.79 11.59 10.97
C PRO A 263 10.80 11.28 9.46
N THR A 264 9.80 11.77 8.70
CA THR A 264 9.68 11.51 7.26
C THR A 264 10.30 12.62 6.39
N LEU A 265 10.53 13.81 6.94
CA LEU A 265 11.07 14.95 6.18
C LEU A 265 12.44 14.70 5.56
N PRO A 266 13.41 14.01 6.22
CA PRO A 266 14.69 13.66 5.59
C PRO A 266 14.54 12.83 4.30
N ILE A 267 13.54 11.93 4.23
CA ILE A 267 13.22 11.15 3.03
C ILE A 267 12.83 12.08 1.89
N LEU A 268 11.92 13.03 2.17
CA LEU A 268 11.46 14.01 1.18
C LEU A 268 12.58 14.94 0.74
N GLU A 269 13.44 15.35 1.68
CA GLU A 269 14.61 16.19 1.39
C GLU A 269 15.58 15.51 0.44
N TYR A 270 15.83 14.21 0.62
CA TYR A 270 16.70 13.43 -0.26
C TYR A 270 16.10 13.27 -1.66
N LEU A 271 14.80 12.93 -1.75
CA LEU A 271 14.13 12.54 -2.99
C LEU A 271 13.49 13.71 -3.78
N LYS A 272 13.50 14.94 -3.25
CA LYS A 272 12.84 16.11 -3.88
C LYS A 272 13.28 16.42 -5.30
N ASN A 273 14.53 16.10 -5.63
CA ASN A 273 15.13 16.31 -6.95
C ASN A 273 15.38 15.00 -7.72
N ASP A 274 14.74 13.89 -7.32
CA ASP A 274 14.93 12.61 -8.01
C ASP A 274 14.73 12.75 -9.52
N GLU A 275 15.53 12.04 -10.32
CA GLU A 275 15.44 12.05 -11.77
C GLU A 275 14.10 11.55 -12.30
N SER A 276 13.47 10.58 -11.57
CA SER A 276 12.18 10.01 -11.92
C SER A 276 11.02 10.90 -11.50
N LEU A 277 10.16 11.29 -12.44
CA LEU A 277 8.91 11.99 -12.14
C LEU A 277 7.99 11.15 -11.24
N TYR A 278 8.05 9.84 -11.33
CA TYR A 278 7.29 8.91 -10.51
C TYR A 278 7.63 9.06 -9.03
N VAL A 279 8.91 9.16 -8.71
CA VAL A 279 9.42 9.43 -7.35
C VAL A 279 9.04 10.84 -6.90
N ARG A 280 9.32 11.87 -7.71
CA ARG A 280 8.98 13.26 -7.37
C ARG A 280 7.49 13.47 -7.13
N ARG A 281 6.62 12.76 -7.86
CA ARG A 281 5.17 12.80 -7.64
C ARG A 281 4.78 12.25 -6.29
N SER A 282 5.43 11.18 -5.84
CA SER A 282 5.25 10.62 -4.50
C SER A 282 5.68 11.62 -3.43
N VAL A 283 6.86 12.24 -3.57
CA VAL A 283 7.34 13.30 -2.66
C VAL A 283 6.34 14.45 -2.54
N ALA A 284 5.82 14.92 -3.67
CA ALA A 284 4.84 15.99 -3.69
C ALA A 284 3.50 15.61 -3.04
N ASN A 285 3.05 14.38 -3.24
CA ASN A 285 1.85 13.85 -2.59
C ASN A 285 2.05 13.70 -1.08
N HIS A 286 3.22 13.20 -0.67
CA HIS A 286 3.55 13.03 0.73
C HIS A 286 3.58 14.38 1.47
N LEU A 287 4.31 15.36 0.93
CA LEU A 287 4.32 16.70 1.51
C LEU A 287 2.93 17.36 1.50
N GLY A 288 2.11 17.07 0.48
CA GLY A 288 0.72 17.49 0.42
C GLY A 288 -0.19 16.81 1.47
N ASP A 289 0.12 15.58 1.87
CA ASP A 289 -0.59 14.92 2.98
C ASP A 289 -0.18 15.53 4.34
N ILE A 290 1.11 15.84 4.51
CA ILE A 290 1.61 16.57 5.70
C ILE A 290 0.93 17.94 5.79
N ALA A 291 0.81 18.66 4.68
CA ALA A 291 0.21 19.99 4.65
C ALA A 291 -1.24 20.03 5.19
N LYS A 292 -1.99 18.93 5.06
CA LYS A 292 -3.39 18.88 5.53
C LYS A 292 -3.52 18.96 7.05
N ASP A 293 -2.53 18.47 7.81
CA ASP A 293 -2.53 18.47 9.27
C ASP A 293 -1.48 19.44 9.84
N HIS A 294 -0.39 19.66 9.13
CA HIS A 294 0.75 20.48 9.53
C HIS A 294 1.14 21.48 8.41
N PRO A 295 0.26 22.43 8.06
CA PRO A 295 0.52 23.37 6.94
C PRO A 295 1.81 24.16 7.16
N GLU A 296 2.10 24.58 8.40
CA GLU A 296 3.32 25.35 8.73
C GLU A 296 4.60 24.58 8.37
N ILE A 297 4.66 23.28 8.70
CA ILE A 297 5.82 22.44 8.39
C ILE A 297 5.98 22.30 6.88
N ALA A 298 4.88 22.01 6.18
CA ALA A 298 4.91 21.78 4.74
C ALA A 298 5.24 23.08 3.97
N PHE A 299 4.65 24.21 4.35
CA PHE A 299 4.88 25.49 3.67
C PHE A 299 6.30 26.00 3.91
N SER A 300 6.80 25.96 5.15
CA SER A 300 8.18 26.32 5.46
C SER A 300 9.18 25.43 4.72
N THR A 301 8.87 24.14 4.54
CA THR A 301 9.68 23.22 3.72
C THR A 301 9.66 23.64 2.25
N CYS A 302 8.50 23.98 1.68
CA CYS A 302 8.37 24.47 0.30
C CYS A 302 9.14 25.78 0.08
N GLU A 303 9.02 26.72 1.01
CA GLU A 303 9.73 28.01 0.95
C GLU A 303 11.25 27.84 1.01
N ARG A 304 11.75 26.96 1.89
CA ARG A 304 13.16 26.60 1.97
C ARG A 304 13.66 25.99 0.66
N TRP A 305 12.88 25.10 0.06
CA TRP A 305 13.23 24.49 -1.23
C TRP A 305 13.28 25.48 -2.39
N LEU A 306 12.53 26.58 -2.31
CA LEU A 306 12.52 27.64 -3.33
C LEU A 306 13.61 28.70 -3.15
N LYS A 307 14.36 28.72 -2.03
CA LYS A 307 15.36 29.77 -1.73
C LYS A 307 16.61 29.74 -2.61
N ALA A 308 17.04 28.55 -3.07
CA ALA A 308 18.30 28.37 -3.77
C ALA A 308 18.03 27.84 -5.20
N ASN A 309 18.06 28.70 -6.20
CA ASN A 309 17.99 28.35 -7.64
C ASN A 309 17.25 27.05 -7.95
N ALA A 310 16.02 26.94 -7.46
CA ALA A 310 15.22 25.72 -7.54
C ALA A 310 15.03 25.30 -9.01
N SER A 311 15.35 24.05 -9.33
CA SER A 311 15.14 23.49 -10.65
C SER A 311 13.64 23.52 -11.04
N ASN A 312 13.33 23.46 -12.34
CA ASN A 312 11.94 23.38 -12.80
C ASN A 312 11.24 22.13 -12.26
N GLN A 313 11.97 21.02 -12.06
CA GLN A 313 11.47 19.80 -11.45
C GLN A 313 11.07 20.03 -9.98
N LEU A 314 11.91 20.69 -9.20
CA LEU A 314 11.61 21.03 -7.80
C LEU A 314 10.46 22.04 -7.69
N LYS A 315 10.43 23.05 -8.54
CA LYS A 315 9.29 23.99 -8.65
C LYS A 315 7.98 23.23 -8.92
N TRP A 316 8.02 22.21 -9.78
CA TRP A 316 6.85 21.35 -10.02
C TRP A 316 6.42 20.59 -8.76
N VAL A 317 7.37 19.98 -8.02
CA VAL A 317 7.09 19.28 -6.75
C VAL A 317 6.39 20.21 -5.76
N VAL A 318 6.91 21.40 -5.57
CA VAL A 318 6.35 22.42 -4.67
C VAL A 318 4.93 22.80 -5.09
N ARG A 319 4.70 23.16 -6.37
CA ARG A 319 3.34 23.49 -6.87
C ARG A 319 2.34 22.35 -6.64
N HIS A 320 2.80 21.10 -6.81
CA HIS A 320 1.95 19.95 -6.64
C HIS A 320 1.65 19.68 -5.16
N ALA A 321 2.60 19.86 -4.26
CA ALA A 321 2.43 19.67 -2.82
C ALA A 321 1.38 20.63 -2.24
N VAL A 322 1.42 21.91 -2.58
CA VAL A 322 0.52 22.92 -2.01
C VAL A 322 -0.81 23.07 -2.77
N ARG A 323 -1.07 22.22 -3.80
CA ARG A 323 -2.23 22.35 -4.70
C ARG A 323 -3.59 22.36 -3.98
N TYR A 324 -3.73 21.55 -2.91
CA TYR A 324 -4.96 21.45 -2.15
C TYR A 324 -5.29 22.75 -1.42
N HIS A 325 -4.32 23.30 -0.69
CA HIS A 325 -4.49 24.57 0.05
C HIS A 325 -4.66 25.76 -0.89
N ALA A 326 -3.91 25.80 -1.98
CA ALA A 326 -4.06 26.84 -2.99
C ALA A 326 -5.46 26.79 -3.66
N LYS A 327 -6.01 25.60 -3.92
CA LYS A 327 -7.38 25.47 -4.42
C LYS A 327 -8.43 25.94 -3.41
N LYS A 328 -8.13 25.92 -2.12
CA LYS A 328 -8.99 26.45 -1.04
C LYS A 328 -8.80 27.95 -0.79
N GLY A 329 -7.95 28.64 -1.56
CA GLY A 329 -7.73 30.07 -1.42
C GLY A 329 -6.74 30.47 -0.34
N ASP A 330 -5.96 29.52 0.22
CA ASP A 330 -4.93 29.81 1.21
C ASP A 330 -3.88 30.77 0.62
N ALA A 331 -3.73 31.95 1.23
CA ALA A 331 -2.90 33.03 0.70
C ALA A 331 -1.42 32.62 0.59
N ARG A 332 -0.88 31.93 1.62
CA ARG A 332 0.52 31.48 1.63
C ARG A 332 0.77 30.38 0.58
N ALA A 333 -0.17 29.45 0.43
CA ALA A 333 -0.06 28.44 -0.61
C ALA A 333 -0.14 29.03 -2.02
N LEU A 334 -0.95 30.08 -2.24
CA LEU A 334 -1.01 30.82 -3.51
C LEU A 334 0.30 31.55 -3.80
N GLU A 335 0.89 32.20 -2.80
CA GLU A 335 2.20 32.86 -2.91
C GLU A 335 3.31 31.85 -3.25
N ILE A 336 3.39 30.73 -2.50
CA ILE A 336 4.33 29.64 -2.78
C ILE A 336 4.19 29.15 -4.22
N ARG A 337 2.96 28.95 -4.71
CA ARG A 337 2.71 28.54 -6.10
C ARG A 337 3.16 29.58 -7.11
N SER A 338 2.97 30.85 -6.82
CA SER A 338 3.41 31.95 -7.70
C SER A 338 4.92 31.96 -7.82
N ARG A 339 5.65 31.87 -6.71
CA ARG A 339 7.13 31.81 -6.68
C ARG A 339 7.69 30.55 -7.35
N ALA A 340 6.92 29.46 -7.34
CA ALA A 340 7.27 28.18 -7.97
C ALA A 340 6.89 28.10 -9.46
N LYS A 341 6.45 29.20 -10.13
CA LYS A 341 6.23 29.18 -11.58
C LYS A 341 7.54 28.85 -12.31
N ALA A 342 7.44 28.00 -13.33
CA ALA A 342 8.54 27.81 -14.26
C ALA A 342 8.74 29.12 -15.04
N VAL A 343 9.96 29.55 -15.18
CA VAL A 343 10.35 30.63 -16.07
C VAL A 343 10.39 30.10 -17.49
#